data_f2e7920bc423fbaa1274b734159feffb
#
_entry.id   f2e7920bc423fbaa1274b734159feffb
#
_cell.length_a   1.000
_cell.length_b   1.000
_cell.length_c   1.000
_cell.angle_alpha   90.00
_cell.angle_beta   90.00
_cell.angle_gamma   90.00
#
_symmetry.space_group_name_H-M   'P 1'
#
loop_
_entity.id
_entity.type
_entity.pdbx_description
1 polymer ?
#
loop_
_entity_poly.entity_id
_entity_poly.type
_entity_poly.pdbx_seq_one_letter_code
_entity_poly.pdbx_strand_id
1 'polypeptide(L)'
;SDSADFPDEKIKEIEEIVEGFAKSAKLLKEAGVDGVEIHAIHEGYLLDQFTIKNTNNRTDEYGGSLENRARFVTDIIKAIKKECGEDFPVVVRYSVTSKMRGFNKGAIPGEKYEEFGRDYDESIKLAKILEEAGADALDADNGSYDAWFWAHPPMYMPLACNLEDAKFIKKHVNIPVFCAGRMEDPNTSVKVI
;
A
#
# COMPACT_ATOMS: atom_id res chain seq x y z
N SER A 1 -14.61 22.49 2.58
CA SER A 1 -13.88 21.57 1.71
C SER A 1 -13.97 20.21 2.31
N ASP A 2 -14.79 19.40 1.69
CA ASP A 2 -15.23 18.13 2.18
C ASP A 2 -14.08 17.13 2.04
N SER A 3 -13.43 16.80 3.19
CA SER A 3 -12.88 15.46 3.33
C SER A 3 -14.02 14.52 2.95
N ALA A 4 -13.83 13.70 1.95
CA ALA A 4 -14.79 12.65 1.66
C ALA A 4 -14.89 11.82 2.94
N ASP A 5 -15.88 12.12 3.78
CA ASP A 5 -16.30 11.24 4.84
C ASP A 5 -16.82 10.00 4.14
N PHE A 6 -15.92 9.02 3.96
CA PHE A 6 -16.38 7.69 3.65
C PHE A 6 -17.35 7.30 4.75
N PRO A 7 -18.56 6.83 4.41
CA PRO A 7 -19.54 6.45 5.40
C PRO A 7 -18.88 5.49 6.40
N ASP A 8 -19.24 5.60 7.68
CA ASP A 8 -18.83 4.64 8.71
C ASP A 8 -19.20 3.23 8.25
N GLU A 9 -18.23 2.56 7.60
CA GLU A 9 -18.38 1.18 7.17
C GLU A 9 -18.65 0.35 8.41
N LYS A 10 -19.80 -0.26 8.47
CA LYS A 10 -20.13 -1.21 9.54
C LYS A 10 -19.18 -2.39 9.42
N ILE A 11 -18.82 -3.00 10.53
CA ILE A 11 -17.93 -4.19 10.56
C ILE A 11 -18.39 -5.26 9.58
N LYS A 12 -19.70 -5.50 9.50
CA LYS A 12 -20.27 -6.45 8.55
C LYS A 12 -19.98 -6.12 7.07
N GLU A 13 -19.98 -4.85 6.72
CA GLU A 13 -19.66 -4.41 5.36
C GLU A 13 -18.18 -4.64 5.04
N ILE A 14 -17.28 -4.43 6.03
CA ILE A 14 -15.86 -4.76 5.91
C ILE A 14 -15.67 -6.28 5.70
N GLU A 15 -16.34 -7.10 6.49
CA GLU A 15 -16.31 -8.57 6.34
C GLU A 15 -16.79 -9.02 4.95
N GLU A 16 -17.87 -8.43 4.45
CA GLU A 16 -18.38 -8.71 3.09
C GLU A 16 -17.38 -8.35 2.00
N ILE A 17 -16.63 -7.24 2.17
CA ILE A 17 -15.56 -6.83 1.26
C ILE A 17 -14.38 -7.83 1.33
N VAL A 18 -13.96 -8.21 2.53
CA VAL A 18 -12.89 -9.21 2.74
C VAL A 18 -13.24 -10.53 2.03
N GLU A 19 -14.47 -11.02 2.22
CA GLU A 19 -14.95 -12.21 1.50
C GLU A 19 -14.98 -12.02 -0.02
N GLY A 20 -15.34 -10.82 -0.49
CA GLY A 20 -15.35 -10.46 -1.91
C GLY A 20 -13.96 -10.57 -2.54
N PHE A 21 -12.91 -10.08 -1.87
CA PHE A 21 -11.53 -10.23 -2.30
C PHE A 21 -11.10 -11.70 -2.38
N ALA A 22 -11.40 -12.49 -1.36
CA ALA A 22 -11.06 -13.91 -1.32
C ALA A 22 -11.76 -14.70 -2.43
N LYS A 23 -13.06 -14.47 -2.66
CA LYS A 23 -13.83 -15.08 -3.74
C LYS A 23 -13.28 -14.71 -5.13
N SER A 24 -12.92 -13.43 -5.32
CA SER A 24 -12.33 -12.95 -6.57
C SER A 24 -10.97 -13.61 -6.85
N ALA A 25 -10.11 -13.71 -5.84
CA ALA A 25 -8.81 -14.38 -5.95
C ALA A 25 -8.98 -15.87 -6.30
N LYS A 26 -9.95 -16.56 -5.69
CA LYS A 26 -10.26 -17.95 -6.01
C LYS A 26 -10.69 -18.14 -7.47
N LEU A 27 -11.58 -17.28 -7.98
CA LEU A 27 -12.00 -17.33 -9.38
C LEU A 27 -10.82 -17.11 -10.34
N LEU A 28 -9.92 -16.18 -10.02
CA LEU A 28 -8.70 -15.93 -10.78
C LEU A 28 -7.77 -17.15 -10.77
N LYS A 29 -7.57 -17.78 -9.62
CA LYS A 29 -6.81 -19.02 -9.51
C LYS A 29 -7.43 -20.16 -10.34
N GLU A 30 -8.73 -20.36 -10.27
CA GLU A 30 -9.46 -21.35 -11.07
C GLU A 30 -9.36 -21.08 -12.58
N ALA A 31 -9.24 -19.80 -12.97
CA ALA A 31 -8.99 -19.39 -14.35
C ALA A 31 -7.53 -19.56 -14.80
N GLY A 32 -6.62 -20.02 -13.93
CA GLY A 32 -5.22 -20.26 -14.23
C GLY A 32 -4.30 -19.06 -14.04
N VAL A 33 -4.72 -18.05 -13.26
CA VAL A 33 -3.84 -16.92 -12.86
C VAL A 33 -2.93 -17.36 -11.72
N ASP A 34 -1.64 -17.04 -11.81
CA ASP A 34 -0.60 -17.53 -10.90
C ASP A 34 -0.56 -16.82 -9.53
N GLY A 35 -1.14 -15.64 -9.40
CA GLY A 35 -1.19 -14.85 -8.16
C GLY A 35 -2.02 -13.60 -8.33
N VAL A 36 -2.17 -12.82 -7.26
CA VAL A 36 -2.91 -11.56 -7.28
C VAL A 36 -2.12 -10.41 -6.66
N GLU A 37 -2.35 -9.21 -7.13
CA GLU A 37 -1.92 -7.99 -6.47
C GLU A 37 -3.13 -7.27 -5.86
N ILE A 38 -3.01 -6.90 -4.59
CA ILE A 38 -4.00 -6.07 -3.90
C ILE A 38 -3.54 -4.62 -3.98
N HIS A 39 -4.34 -3.76 -4.59
CA HIS A 39 -4.13 -2.33 -4.56
C HIS A 39 -4.57 -1.79 -3.20
N ALA A 40 -3.69 -1.88 -2.19
CA ALA A 40 -4.04 -1.70 -0.78
C ALA A 40 -3.51 -0.40 -0.19
N ILE A 41 -2.21 -0.33 0.04
CA ILE A 41 -1.56 0.75 0.78
C ILE A 41 -1.06 1.80 -0.21
N HIS A 42 -1.97 2.43 -0.92
CA HIS A 42 -1.60 3.30 -2.03
C HIS A 42 -2.67 4.37 -2.29
N GLU A 43 -2.23 5.59 -2.55
CA GLU A 43 -2.98 6.74 -3.04
C GLU A 43 -4.13 7.26 -2.14
N GLY A 44 -4.35 6.69 -0.97
CA GLY A 44 -5.47 7.05 -0.11
C GLY A 44 -6.82 6.49 -0.60
N TYR A 45 -6.81 5.38 -1.37
CA TYR A 45 -8.01 4.60 -1.66
C TYR A 45 -8.55 3.91 -0.41
N LEU A 46 -9.68 3.22 -0.52
CA LEU A 46 -10.43 2.67 0.61
C LEU A 46 -9.52 2.01 1.66
N LEU A 47 -8.68 1.06 1.27
CA LEU A 47 -7.82 0.32 2.20
C LEU A 47 -6.75 1.22 2.83
N ASP A 48 -6.16 2.13 2.04
CA ASP A 48 -5.15 3.06 2.54
C ASP A 48 -5.75 4.12 3.48
N GLN A 49 -7.00 4.50 3.30
CA GLN A 49 -7.71 5.39 4.22
C GLN A 49 -7.87 4.78 5.62
N PHE A 50 -8.00 3.45 5.71
CA PHE A 50 -7.98 2.77 7.00
C PHE A 50 -6.58 2.81 7.64
N THR A 51 -5.51 2.76 6.85
CA THR A 51 -4.14 2.71 7.38
C THR A 51 -3.57 4.07 7.76
N ILE A 52 -3.96 5.14 7.06
CA ILE A 52 -3.45 6.49 7.33
C ILE A 52 -4.10 7.06 8.60
N LYS A 53 -3.27 7.48 9.56
CA LYS A 53 -3.71 8.00 10.85
C LYS A 53 -4.65 9.21 10.74
N ASN A 54 -4.41 10.08 9.75
CA ASN A 54 -5.14 11.34 9.62
C ASN A 54 -6.51 11.19 8.93
N THR A 55 -6.78 10.04 8.32
CA THR A 55 -8.05 9.72 7.66
C THR A 55 -8.89 8.74 8.48
N ASN A 56 -8.27 7.92 9.32
CA ASN A 56 -8.95 6.93 10.14
C ASN A 56 -9.25 7.46 11.55
N ASN A 57 -10.49 7.86 11.76
CA ASN A 57 -11.01 8.34 13.05
C ASN A 57 -11.83 7.27 13.79
N ARG A 58 -11.76 6.00 13.38
CA ARG A 58 -12.53 4.90 13.98
C ARG A 58 -12.06 4.62 15.41
N THR A 59 -13.00 4.20 16.25
CA THR A 59 -12.76 3.80 17.66
C THR A 59 -12.97 2.31 17.90
N ASP A 60 -13.30 1.57 16.86
CA ASP A 60 -13.46 0.11 16.88
C ASP A 60 -12.12 -0.61 16.57
N GLU A 61 -12.21 -1.92 16.31
CA GLU A 61 -11.04 -2.77 16.01
C GLU A 61 -10.32 -2.48 14.68
N TYR A 62 -10.85 -1.57 13.85
CA TYR A 62 -10.23 -1.10 12.61
C TYR A 62 -9.63 0.31 12.75
N GLY A 63 -9.56 0.87 13.96
CA GLY A 63 -9.05 2.20 14.24
C GLY A 63 -8.06 2.27 15.40
N GLY A 64 -7.44 3.43 15.60
CA GLY A 64 -6.50 3.69 16.68
C GLY A 64 -5.08 3.22 16.39
N SER A 65 -4.65 2.06 16.92
CA SER A 65 -3.29 1.54 16.72
C SER A 65 -3.01 1.21 15.25
N LEU A 66 -1.72 1.15 14.88
CA LEU A 66 -1.33 0.78 13.51
C LEU A 66 -1.81 -0.63 13.14
N GLU A 67 -1.75 -1.57 14.07
CA GLU A 67 -2.21 -2.94 13.89
C GLU A 67 -3.71 -2.98 13.58
N ASN A 68 -4.50 -2.19 14.29
CA ASN A 68 -5.93 -2.06 14.03
C ASN A 68 -6.20 -1.39 12.68
N ARG A 69 -5.49 -0.32 12.37
CA ARG A 69 -5.61 0.38 11.08
C ARG A 69 -5.20 -0.50 9.89
N ALA A 70 -4.26 -1.42 10.08
CA ALA A 70 -3.83 -2.39 9.09
C ALA A 70 -4.75 -3.62 8.99
N ARG A 71 -5.65 -3.84 9.96
CA ARG A 71 -6.49 -5.04 10.07
C ARG A 71 -7.25 -5.36 8.79
N PHE A 72 -7.87 -4.38 8.16
CA PHE A 72 -8.64 -4.60 6.95
C PHE A 72 -7.80 -5.25 5.84
N VAL A 73 -6.60 -4.75 5.60
CA VAL A 73 -5.69 -5.32 4.58
C VAL A 73 -5.19 -6.69 5.01
N THR A 74 -4.81 -6.87 6.27
CA THR A 74 -4.33 -8.17 6.77
C THR A 74 -5.41 -9.25 6.75
N ASP A 75 -6.66 -8.89 6.99
CA ASP A 75 -7.79 -9.81 6.90
C ASP A 75 -8.05 -10.23 5.45
N ILE A 76 -7.90 -9.32 4.48
CA ILE A 76 -7.97 -9.65 3.05
C ILE A 76 -6.87 -10.65 2.67
N ILE A 77 -5.61 -10.38 3.04
CA ILE A 77 -4.47 -11.27 2.75
C ILE A 77 -4.74 -12.68 3.31
N LYS A 78 -5.11 -12.77 4.58
CA LYS A 78 -5.42 -14.04 5.25
C LYS A 78 -6.59 -14.77 4.61
N ALA A 79 -7.65 -14.05 4.23
CA ALA A 79 -8.82 -14.63 3.57
C ALA A 79 -8.45 -15.19 2.18
N ILE A 80 -7.62 -14.50 1.40
CA ILE A 80 -7.12 -15.00 0.12
C ILE A 80 -6.27 -16.26 0.32
N LYS A 81 -5.31 -16.23 1.27
CA LYS A 81 -4.48 -17.40 1.59
C LYS A 81 -5.33 -18.60 2.03
N LYS A 82 -6.34 -18.39 2.84
CA LYS A 82 -7.28 -19.44 3.27
C LYS A 82 -8.03 -20.07 2.09
N GLU A 83 -8.52 -19.27 1.14
CA GLU A 83 -9.31 -19.75 -0.01
C GLU A 83 -8.45 -20.32 -1.13
N CYS A 84 -7.27 -19.74 -1.35
CA CYS A 84 -6.40 -20.09 -2.48
C CYS A 84 -5.23 -21.01 -2.08
N GLY A 85 -4.93 -21.15 -0.79
CA GLY A 85 -3.77 -21.88 -0.27
C GLY A 85 -2.56 -20.96 -0.07
N GLU A 86 -1.66 -21.41 0.83
CA GLU A 86 -0.48 -20.64 1.24
C GLU A 86 0.50 -20.36 0.08
N ASP A 87 0.56 -21.24 -0.90
CA ASP A 87 1.45 -21.13 -2.07
C ASP A 87 0.91 -20.17 -3.16
N PHE A 88 -0.31 -19.65 -3.03
CA PHE A 88 -0.85 -18.70 -3.99
C PHE A 88 -0.35 -17.29 -3.70
N PRO A 89 0.48 -16.69 -4.60
CA PRO A 89 1.12 -15.41 -4.34
C PRO A 89 0.13 -14.26 -4.15
N VAL A 90 0.35 -13.48 -3.08
CA VAL A 90 -0.39 -12.24 -2.79
C VAL A 90 0.62 -11.10 -2.71
N VAL A 91 0.62 -10.25 -3.73
CA VAL A 91 1.43 -9.02 -3.76
C VAL A 91 0.60 -7.86 -3.20
N VAL A 92 1.23 -6.96 -2.48
CA VAL A 92 0.57 -5.75 -1.97
C VAL A 92 1.20 -4.53 -2.60
N ARG A 93 0.41 -3.74 -3.32
CA ARG A 93 0.86 -2.42 -3.78
C ARG A 93 0.96 -1.48 -2.60
N TYR A 94 2.15 -0.88 -2.45
CA TYR A 94 2.60 -0.29 -1.20
C TYR A 94 3.26 1.07 -1.40
N SER A 95 2.61 2.13 -0.95
CA SER A 95 3.20 3.46 -0.87
C SER A 95 4.07 3.57 0.38
N VAL A 96 5.39 3.71 0.20
CA VAL A 96 6.35 3.78 1.31
C VAL A 96 6.12 5.02 2.16
N THR A 97 5.95 6.18 1.52
CA THR A 97 5.56 7.42 2.20
C THR A 97 4.46 8.13 1.44
N SER A 98 3.61 8.86 2.13
CA SER A 98 2.49 9.56 1.51
C SER A 98 2.91 10.79 0.70
N LYS A 99 4.11 11.32 0.95
CA LYS A 99 4.64 12.55 0.30
C LYS A 99 3.72 13.75 0.49
N MET A 100 3.12 13.87 1.66
CA MET A 100 2.14 14.92 2.00
C MET A 100 2.72 15.91 3.01
N ARG A 101 2.47 17.20 2.79
CA ARG A 101 2.73 18.29 3.74
C ARG A 101 1.45 18.70 4.52
N GLY A 102 0.34 18.10 4.19
CA GLY A 102 -1.01 18.39 4.68
C GLY A 102 -2.03 17.97 3.65
N PHE A 103 -3.31 18.09 3.96
CA PHE A 103 -4.37 17.82 3.00
C PHE A 103 -4.28 18.76 1.79
N ASN A 104 -4.41 18.20 0.56
CA ASN A 104 -4.26 18.88 -0.72
C ASN A 104 -2.88 19.56 -0.92
N LYS A 105 -1.83 19.03 -0.27
CA LYS A 105 -0.47 19.60 -0.32
C LYS A 105 0.56 18.50 -0.45
N GLY A 106 0.82 18.04 -1.69
CA GLY A 106 1.91 17.11 -1.98
C GLY A 106 3.28 17.80 -1.90
N ALA A 107 4.30 17.05 -1.45
CA ALA A 107 5.69 17.48 -1.43
C ALA A 107 6.35 17.21 -2.79
N ILE A 108 7.13 18.16 -3.30
CA ILE A 108 7.87 17.99 -4.56
C ILE A 108 9.26 17.37 -4.33
N PRO A 109 9.89 16.76 -5.35
CA PRO A 109 11.24 16.21 -5.23
C PRO A 109 12.25 17.23 -4.70
N GLY A 110 13.05 16.83 -3.71
CA GLY A 110 14.07 17.67 -3.09
C GLY A 110 13.58 18.66 -2.04
N GLU A 111 12.27 18.75 -1.83
CA GLU A 111 11.70 19.62 -0.79
C GLU A 111 11.95 19.06 0.61
N LYS A 112 12.26 19.96 1.56
CA LYS A 112 12.30 19.63 2.99
C LYS A 112 10.93 19.91 3.59
N TYR A 113 10.31 18.88 4.15
CA TYR A 113 8.99 18.96 4.77
C TYR A 113 8.88 17.98 5.93
N GLU A 114 7.90 18.14 6.76
CA GLU A 114 7.44 17.16 7.74
C GLU A 114 6.33 16.34 7.10
N GLU A 115 6.46 15.01 7.14
CA GLU A 115 5.48 14.11 6.55
C GLU A 115 4.17 14.14 7.35
N PHE A 116 3.09 14.51 6.68
CA PHE A 116 1.76 14.59 7.29
C PHE A 116 1.02 13.25 7.26
N GLY A 117 1.26 12.42 6.25
CA GLY A 117 0.65 11.10 6.08
C GLY A 117 1.47 10.00 6.74
N ARG A 118 1.79 8.95 5.99
CA ARG A 118 2.65 7.84 6.43
C ARG A 118 4.11 8.23 6.27
N ASP A 119 4.84 8.21 7.38
CA ASP A 119 6.28 8.40 7.42
C ASP A 119 7.05 7.06 7.33
N TYR A 120 8.38 7.12 7.33
CA TYR A 120 9.23 5.93 7.26
C TYR A 120 9.09 5.01 8.47
N ASP A 121 8.90 5.54 9.68
CA ASP A 121 8.82 4.73 10.91
C ASP A 121 7.52 3.92 10.94
N GLU A 122 6.41 4.54 10.54
CA GLU A 122 5.13 3.84 10.40
C GLU A 122 5.18 2.85 9.23
N SER A 123 5.83 3.22 8.13
CA SER A 123 5.98 2.38 6.95
C SER A 123 6.71 1.08 7.26
N ILE A 124 7.82 1.13 7.99
CA ILE A 124 8.57 -0.09 8.40
C ILE A 124 7.66 -1.04 9.18
N LYS A 125 6.92 -0.53 10.15
CA LYS A 125 6.03 -1.34 10.99
C LYS A 125 4.91 -1.96 10.16
N LEU A 126 4.30 -1.17 9.29
CA LEU A 126 3.21 -1.61 8.43
C LEU A 126 3.69 -2.70 7.45
N ALA A 127 4.85 -2.52 6.81
CA ALA A 127 5.43 -3.52 5.91
C ALA A 127 5.65 -4.88 6.59
N LYS A 128 6.12 -4.87 7.85
CA LYS A 128 6.28 -6.08 8.66
C LYS A 128 4.94 -6.73 9.01
N ILE A 129 3.95 -5.94 9.37
CA ILE A 129 2.58 -6.44 9.63
C ILE A 129 2.01 -7.15 8.40
N LEU A 130 2.23 -6.59 7.19
CA LEU A 130 1.78 -7.20 5.94
C LEU A 130 2.54 -8.50 5.63
N GLU A 131 3.87 -8.52 5.80
CA GLU A 131 4.70 -9.73 5.67
C GLU A 131 4.23 -10.83 6.63
N GLU A 132 4.02 -10.50 7.90
CA GLU A 132 3.51 -11.42 8.93
C GLU A 132 2.09 -11.92 8.64
N ALA A 133 1.27 -11.12 7.94
CA ALA A 133 -0.06 -11.53 7.52
C ALA A 133 -0.07 -12.48 6.31
N GLY A 134 1.08 -12.69 5.65
CA GLY A 134 1.24 -13.61 4.52
C GLY A 134 1.36 -12.93 3.16
N ALA A 135 1.69 -11.63 3.09
CA ALA A 135 2.07 -11.00 1.83
C ALA A 135 3.36 -11.63 1.30
N ASP A 136 3.41 -11.98 0.02
CA ASP A 136 4.56 -12.62 -0.62
C ASP A 136 5.52 -11.61 -1.25
N ALA A 137 5.05 -10.41 -1.56
CA ALA A 137 5.86 -9.31 -2.05
C ALA A 137 5.18 -7.96 -1.82
N LEU A 138 5.97 -6.88 -1.86
CA LEU A 138 5.48 -5.51 -1.92
C LEU A 138 5.80 -4.91 -3.29
N ASP A 139 4.82 -4.28 -3.94
CA ASP A 139 5.08 -3.41 -5.09
C ASP A 139 5.18 -1.97 -4.58
N ALA A 140 6.42 -1.54 -4.36
CA ALA A 140 6.73 -0.31 -3.64
C ALA A 140 6.85 0.90 -4.56
N ASP A 141 6.06 1.91 -4.25
CA ASP A 141 6.16 3.25 -4.81
C ASP A 141 5.97 4.31 -3.70
N ASN A 142 5.44 5.47 -4.02
CA ASN A 142 5.17 6.56 -3.09
C ASN A 142 3.91 7.32 -3.48
N GLY A 143 3.53 8.22 -2.60
CA GLY A 143 2.52 9.21 -2.88
C GLY A 143 1.15 8.87 -2.31
N SER A 144 0.27 9.81 -2.52
CA SER A 144 -1.12 9.80 -2.13
C SER A 144 -1.93 10.56 -3.20
N TYR A 145 -3.23 10.66 -3.01
CA TYR A 145 -4.07 11.51 -3.86
C TYR A 145 -3.58 12.98 -3.89
N ASP A 146 -3.07 13.46 -2.76
CA ASP A 146 -2.55 14.84 -2.64
C ASP A 146 -1.15 14.99 -3.25
N ALA A 147 -0.45 13.90 -3.49
CA ALA A 147 0.87 13.82 -4.07
C ALA A 147 0.90 12.88 -5.29
N TRP A 148 -0.12 12.97 -6.13
CA TRP A 148 -0.38 12.12 -7.29
C TRP A 148 0.80 11.92 -8.23
N PHE A 149 1.62 12.94 -8.39
CA PHE A 149 2.83 12.93 -9.23
C PHE A 149 3.96 12.04 -8.70
N TRP A 150 3.86 11.51 -7.48
CA TRP A 150 4.72 10.44 -6.97
C TRP A 150 4.16 9.05 -7.29
N ALA A 151 2.84 8.88 -7.16
CA ALA A 151 2.16 7.63 -7.44
C ALA A 151 2.12 7.32 -8.94
N HIS A 152 1.95 8.35 -9.77
CA HIS A 152 1.96 8.29 -11.23
C HIS A 152 2.97 9.30 -11.80
N PRO A 153 4.27 9.00 -11.72
CA PRO A 153 5.30 9.98 -12.02
C PRO A 153 5.29 10.41 -13.49
N PRO A 154 4.97 11.68 -13.80
CA PRO A 154 5.05 12.20 -15.16
C PRO A 154 6.50 12.40 -15.60
N MET A 155 6.72 12.66 -16.89
CA MET A 155 8.04 12.73 -17.49
C MET A 155 8.99 13.81 -16.89
N TYR A 156 8.46 14.79 -16.19
CA TYR A 156 9.25 15.82 -15.50
C TYR A 156 9.73 15.39 -14.10
N MET A 157 9.25 14.25 -13.57
CA MET A 157 9.78 13.67 -12.34
C MET A 157 11.16 13.04 -12.62
N PRO A 158 12.05 12.98 -11.61
CA PRO A 158 13.33 12.29 -11.77
C PRO A 158 13.17 10.83 -12.19
N LEU A 159 14.12 10.32 -12.99
CA LEU A 159 14.18 8.88 -13.28
C LEU A 159 14.34 8.08 -12.00
N ALA A 160 13.67 6.95 -11.93
CA ALA A 160 13.65 6.04 -10.77
C ALA A 160 13.32 6.77 -9.45
N CYS A 161 12.38 7.70 -9.49
CA CYS A 161 12.07 8.60 -8.36
C CYS A 161 11.66 7.88 -7.06
N ASN A 162 11.15 6.65 -7.14
CA ASN A 162 10.73 5.85 -5.99
C ASN A 162 11.78 4.82 -5.53
N LEU A 163 12.92 4.71 -6.25
CA LEU A 163 13.90 3.65 -6.02
C LEU A 163 14.50 3.67 -4.62
N GLU A 164 14.86 4.83 -4.10
CA GLU A 164 15.49 4.92 -2.78
C GLU A 164 14.53 4.54 -1.66
N ASP A 165 13.25 4.84 -1.82
CA ASP A 165 12.20 4.43 -0.88
C ASP A 165 11.95 2.91 -0.94
N ALA A 166 11.92 2.32 -2.15
CA ALA A 166 11.83 0.87 -2.32
C ALA A 166 13.05 0.15 -1.71
N LYS A 167 14.26 0.64 -1.95
CA LYS A 167 15.49 0.13 -1.31
C LYS A 167 15.45 0.27 0.22
N PHE A 168 14.86 1.35 0.71
CA PHE A 168 14.72 1.56 2.15
C PHE A 168 13.84 0.48 2.76
N ILE A 169 12.63 0.25 2.24
CA ILE A 169 11.71 -0.77 2.73
C ILE A 169 12.30 -2.18 2.60
N LYS A 170 12.99 -2.48 1.48
CA LYS A 170 13.63 -3.80 1.29
C LYS A 170 14.60 -4.19 2.40
N LYS A 171 15.22 -3.24 3.07
CA LYS A 171 16.12 -3.51 4.21
C LYS A 171 15.40 -4.00 5.46
N HIS A 172 14.07 -3.86 5.51
CA HIS A 172 13.27 -4.12 6.71
C HIS A 172 12.30 -5.30 6.56
N VAL A 173 12.20 -5.87 5.36
CA VAL A 173 11.37 -7.06 5.06
C VAL A 173 12.20 -8.16 4.39
N ASN A 174 11.79 -9.41 4.54
CA ASN A 174 12.45 -10.56 3.91
C ASN A 174 11.84 -10.90 2.54
N ILE A 175 10.60 -10.51 2.30
CA ILE A 175 9.89 -10.73 1.03
C ILE A 175 10.47 -9.86 -0.10
N PRO A 176 10.29 -10.25 -1.36
CA PRO A 176 10.62 -9.43 -2.53
C PRO A 176 9.96 -8.05 -2.48
N VAL A 177 10.67 -7.05 -3.02
CA VAL A 177 10.12 -5.70 -3.20
C VAL A 177 10.32 -5.32 -4.66
N PHE A 178 9.20 -5.09 -5.36
CA PHE A 178 9.20 -4.50 -6.69
C PHE A 178 9.31 -2.99 -6.56
N CYS A 179 9.79 -2.34 -7.61
CA CYS A 179 9.89 -0.88 -7.65
C CYS A 179 9.29 -0.36 -8.95
N ALA A 180 8.35 0.56 -8.82
CA ALA A 180 7.75 1.30 -9.92
C ALA A 180 8.10 2.79 -9.84
N GLY A 181 7.96 3.49 -10.97
CA GLY A 181 8.12 4.95 -11.07
C GLY A 181 9.35 5.40 -11.87
N ARG A 182 9.13 5.82 -13.13
CA ARG A 182 10.15 6.33 -14.05
C ARG A 182 11.35 5.37 -14.25
N MET A 183 11.05 4.07 -14.42
CA MET A 183 12.06 3.01 -14.63
C MET A 183 12.34 2.72 -16.12
N GLU A 184 12.04 3.65 -17.01
CA GLU A 184 12.16 3.50 -18.45
C GLU A 184 13.61 3.54 -18.97
N ASP A 185 14.59 3.97 -18.18
CA ASP A 185 16.01 3.93 -18.58
C ASP A 185 16.64 2.56 -18.26
N PRO A 186 17.04 1.76 -19.27
CA PRO A 186 17.62 0.44 -19.04
C PRO A 186 18.89 0.47 -18.19
N ASN A 187 19.73 1.53 -18.32
CA ASN A 187 20.97 1.66 -17.53
C ASN A 187 20.70 1.89 -16.04
N THR A 188 19.54 2.47 -15.72
CA THR A 188 19.09 2.63 -14.34
C THR A 188 18.48 1.32 -13.86
N SER A 189 17.62 0.68 -14.66
CA SER A 189 16.91 -0.54 -14.29
C SER A 189 17.85 -1.71 -13.99
N VAL A 190 18.92 -1.90 -14.79
CA VAL A 190 19.93 -2.97 -14.55
C VAL A 190 20.68 -2.81 -13.22
N LYS A 191 20.71 -1.63 -12.62
CA LYS A 191 21.38 -1.38 -11.33
C LYS A 191 20.53 -1.68 -10.11
N VAL A 192 19.27 -2.04 -10.34
CA VAL A 192 18.27 -2.29 -9.28
C VAL A 192 18.16 -3.76 -8.95
N ILE A 193 18.55 -4.63 -9.86
CA ILE A 193 18.51 -6.10 -9.77
C ILE A 193 19.68 -6.64 -8.93
#